data_7ca038033e4d1a58aaf45f0496d67e59
#
_entry.id   7ca038033e4d1a58aaf45f0496d67e59
#
_cell.length_a   1.000
_cell.length_b   1.000
_cell.length_c   1.000
_cell.angle_alpha   90.00
_cell.angle_beta   90.00
_cell.angle_gamma   90.00
#
_symmetry.space_group_name_H-M   'P 1'
#
loop_
_entity.id
_entity.type
_entity.pdbx_description
1 polymer ?
#
loop_
_entity_poly.entity_id
_entity_poly.type
_entity_poly.pdbx_seq_one_letter_code
_entity_poly.pdbx_strand_id
1 'polypeptide(L)'
;GDNNVLREFVTVHRGTASKGKTVIGNNNLIMAYCHVAHDCVLHNNIIMSNATQLAGEVVVDDFAIIGRGSLVHQFTHVGSHVMIQGGSKINKDVPPYAIAAREPIAFCGINSVGLNRRGYTPEQIHTIQETYRLIYNNGMNTTQAIAHIEANMPVSTERDTILSFIKSSPRGIIKG
;
A
#
# COMPACT_ATOMS: atom_id res chain seq x y z
N GLY A 1 -4.74 -0.32 18.75
CA GLY A 1 -3.67 -1.22 19.20
C GLY A 1 -2.62 -0.51 20.03
N ASP A 2 -1.51 -1.16 20.24
CA ASP A 2 -0.48 -0.75 21.19
C ASP A 2 0.73 -0.10 20.51
N ASN A 3 1.54 0.64 21.31
CA ASN A 3 2.79 1.24 20.89
C ASN A 3 2.68 2.20 19.67
N ASN A 4 1.53 2.81 19.47
CA ASN A 4 1.36 3.82 18.44
C ASN A 4 1.91 5.18 18.90
N VAL A 5 2.61 5.87 18.02
CA VAL A 5 3.07 7.24 18.23
C VAL A 5 2.23 8.18 17.38
N LEU A 6 1.38 8.98 18.03
CA LEU A 6 0.60 10.04 17.39
C LEU A 6 1.25 11.38 17.72
N ARG A 7 1.62 12.14 16.70
CA ARG A 7 2.27 13.43 16.86
C ARG A 7 1.23 14.55 16.91
N GLU A 8 1.71 15.77 16.93
CA GLU A 8 0.92 16.97 17.17
C GLU A 8 -0.17 17.16 16.09
N PHE A 9 -1.36 17.54 16.53
CA PHE A 9 -2.51 17.87 15.67
C PHE A 9 -2.98 16.71 14.77
N VAL A 10 -2.68 15.47 15.13
CA VAL A 10 -3.29 14.31 14.46
C VAL A 10 -4.78 14.26 14.79
N THR A 11 -5.60 14.00 13.78
CA THR A 11 -7.03 13.79 13.96
C THR A 11 -7.44 12.39 13.49
N VAL A 12 -8.31 11.75 14.27
CA VAL A 12 -8.85 10.41 13.97
C VAL A 12 -10.36 10.47 14.15
N HIS A 13 -11.09 10.17 13.08
CA HIS A 13 -12.56 10.11 13.14
C HIS A 13 -13.05 8.73 13.52
N ARG A 14 -14.13 8.68 14.29
CA ARG A 14 -14.83 7.42 14.63
C ARG A 14 -15.46 6.80 13.39
N GLY A 15 -15.76 5.51 13.45
CA GLY A 15 -16.55 4.83 12.43
C GLY A 15 -17.97 5.39 12.31
N THR A 16 -18.53 5.24 11.12
CA THR A 16 -19.90 5.60 10.76
C THR A 16 -20.79 4.33 10.75
N ALA A 17 -22.05 4.48 10.30
CA ALA A 17 -22.94 3.33 10.11
C ALA A 17 -22.44 2.34 9.03
N SER A 18 -21.51 2.76 8.16
CA SER A 18 -20.95 1.91 7.08
C SER A 18 -20.18 0.71 7.63
N LYS A 19 -19.17 0.95 8.47
CA LYS A 19 -18.31 -0.11 9.05
C LYS A 19 -18.33 -0.14 10.58
N GLY A 20 -18.88 0.88 11.22
CA GLY A 20 -19.05 0.96 12.66
C GLY A 20 -17.80 1.34 13.44
N LYS A 21 -16.60 1.27 12.86
CA LYS A 21 -15.36 1.53 13.57
C LYS A 21 -14.23 1.96 12.66
N THR A 22 -13.35 2.84 13.18
CA THR A 22 -12.02 3.10 12.64
C THR A 22 -11.03 2.29 13.47
N VAL A 23 -10.09 1.60 12.80
CA VAL A 23 -9.14 0.69 13.44
C VAL A 23 -7.71 1.16 13.17
N ILE A 24 -6.91 1.24 14.22
CA ILE A 24 -5.46 1.47 14.13
C ILE A 24 -4.78 0.32 14.89
N GLY A 25 -3.97 -0.46 14.18
CA GLY A 25 -3.21 -1.58 14.72
C GLY A 25 -2.08 -1.16 15.64
N ASN A 26 -0.93 -1.79 15.55
CA ASN A 26 0.16 -1.61 16.50
C ASN A 26 1.41 -0.99 15.87
N ASN A 27 2.23 -0.35 16.69
CA ASN A 27 3.56 0.15 16.33
C ASN A 27 3.54 1.16 15.17
N ASN A 28 2.47 1.91 14.98
CA ASN A 28 2.36 2.91 13.91
C ASN A 28 2.95 4.25 14.35
N LEU A 29 3.61 4.94 13.41
CA LEU A 29 4.04 6.33 13.57
C LEU A 29 3.15 7.22 12.70
N ILE A 30 2.27 7.98 13.32
CA ILE A 30 1.41 8.96 12.66
C ILE A 30 1.94 10.35 12.99
N MET A 31 2.61 10.97 12.00
CA MET A 31 3.32 12.23 12.20
C MET A 31 2.35 13.42 12.22
N ALA A 32 2.90 14.60 12.52
CA ALA A 32 2.11 15.80 12.77
C ALA A 32 1.17 16.17 11.60
N TYR A 33 -0.01 16.68 11.94
CA TYR A 33 -1.07 17.12 11.01
C TYR A 33 -1.65 16.03 10.12
N CYS A 34 -1.42 14.74 10.43
CA CYS A 34 -2.07 13.66 9.70
C CYS A 34 -3.55 13.56 10.07
N HIS A 35 -4.35 13.08 9.11
CA HIS A 35 -5.77 12.80 9.31
C HIS A 35 -6.10 11.36 8.94
N VAL A 36 -6.84 10.69 9.80
CA VAL A 36 -7.46 9.38 9.55
C VAL A 36 -8.96 9.57 9.60
N ALA A 37 -9.63 9.50 8.45
CA ALA A 37 -11.07 9.64 8.36
C ALA A 37 -11.80 8.39 8.91
N HIS A 38 -13.12 8.46 8.87
CA HIS A 38 -14.02 7.42 9.39
C HIS A 38 -13.84 6.07 8.67
N ASP A 39 -14.03 5.00 9.42
CA ASP A 39 -14.05 3.62 8.91
C ASP A 39 -12.74 3.15 8.25
N CYS A 40 -11.64 3.88 8.42
CA CYS A 40 -10.32 3.44 7.98
C CYS A 40 -9.82 2.25 8.79
N VAL A 41 -8.99 1.42 8.14
CA VAL A 41 -8.26 0.32 8.78
C VAL A 41 -6.77 0.50 8.52
N LEU A 42 -6.02 0.82 9.56
CA LEU A 42 -4.56 0.85 9.55
C LEU A 42 -4.05 -0.40 10.27
N HIS A 43 -3.25 -1.20 9.59
CA HIS A 43 -2.64 -2.38 10.20
C HIS A 43 -1.43 -1.99 11.07
N ASN A 44 -0.28 -2.61 10.93
CA ASN A 44 0.82 -2.46 11.86
C ASN A 44 2.08 -1.87 11.21
N ASN A 45 2.94 -1.24 12.02
CA ASN A 45 4.24 -0.71 11.59
C ASN A 45 4.17 0.30 10.43
N ILE A 46 3.06 1.02 10.32
CA ILE A 46 2.83 2.02 9.27
C ILE A 46 3.50 3.33 9.67
N ILE A 47 4.04 4.03 8.68
CA ILE A 47 4.52 5.41 8.84
C ILE A 47 3.68 6.32 7.95
N MET A 48 2.91 7.21 8.58
CA MET A 48 2.26 8.34 7.91
C MET A 48 3.10 9.59 8.17
N SER A 49 3.78 10.08 7.13
CA SER A 49 4.58 11.30 7.24
C SER A 49 3.69 12.54 7.35
N ASN A 50 4.27 13.65 7.82
CA ASN A 50 3.53 14.89 8.13
C ASN A 50 2.48 15.26 7.08
N ALA A 51 1.30 15.66 7.53
CA ALA A 51 0.18 16.15 6.73
C ALA A 51 -0.38 15.14 5.71
N THR A 52 -0.17 13.85 5.90
CA THR A 52 -0.85 12.80 5.14
C THR A 52 -2.33 12.77 5.50
N GLN A 53 -3.22 12.69 4.49
CA GLN A 53 -4.66 12.71 4.67
C GLN A 53 -5.27 11.43 4.10
N LEU A 54 -5.91 10.63 4.95
CA LEU A 54 -6.69 9.47 4.52
C LEU A 54 -8.17 9.85 4.51
N ALA A 55 -8.83 9.70 3.36
CA ALA A 55 -10.29 9.80 3.27
C ALA A 55 -10.98 8.54 3.85
N GLY A 56 -12.30 8.51 3.87
CA GLY A 56 -13.04 7.42 4.51
C GLY A 56 -12.80 6.04 3.90
N GLU A 57 -12.87 5.02 4.74
CA GLU A 57 -12.78 3.60 4.35
C GLU A 57 -11.47 3.21 3.62
N VAL A 58 -10.40 3.94 3.87
CA VAL A 58 -9.07 3.58 3.38
C VAL A 58 -8.50 2.42 4.22
N VAL A 59 -7.89 1.46 3.53
CA VAL A 59 -7.14 0.36 4.17
C VAL A 59 -5.64 0.58 3.89
N VAL A 60 -4.82 0.46 4.95
CA VAL A 60 -3.37 0.53 4.84
C VAL A 60 -2.77 -0.70 5.52
N ASP A 61 -2.07 -1.52 4.74
CA ASP A 61 -1.45 -2.75 5.23
C ASP A 61 -0.11 -2.50 5.93
N ASP A 62 0.41 -3.58 6.52
CA ASP A 62 1.62 -3.56 7.33
C ASP A 62 2.84 -2.95 6.62
N PHE A 63 3.64 -2.21 7.37
CA PHE A 63 4.91 -1.63 6.91
C PHE A 63 4.80 -0.64 5.75
N ALA A 64 3.61 -0.16 5.42
CA ALA A 64 3.47 0.90 4.43
C ALA A 64 4.03 2.23 4.92
N ILE A 65 4.69 2.97 4.04
CA ILE A 65 5.19 4.33 4.30
C ILE A 65 4.50 5.27 3.34
N ILE A 66 3.76 6.24 3.88
CA ILE A 66 3.06 7.26 3.08
C ILE A 66 3.78 8.59 3.25
N GLY A 67 4.33 9.08 2.16
CA GLY A 67 5.13 10.29 2.13
C GLY A 67 4.34 11.55 2.46
N ARG A 68 5.03 12.56 2.97
CA ARG A 68 4.47 13.83 3.46
C ARG A 68 3.49 14.48 2.49
N GLY A 69 2.36 14.97 3.00
CA GLY A 69 1.38 15.74 2.22
C GLY A 69 0.63 14.92 1.17
N SER A 70 0.67 13.60 1.24
CA SER A 70 -0.08 12.73 0.34
C SER A 70 -1.56 12.71 0.70
N LEU A 71 -2.41 12.60 -0.33
CA LEU A 71 -3.87 12.54 -0.23
C LEU A 71 -4.34 11.17 -0.73
N VAL A 72 -4.97 10.38 0.14
CA VAL A 72 -5.48 9.05 -0.20
C VAL A 72 -6.98 9.11 -0.35
N HIS A 73 -7.47 8.81 -1.56
CA HIS A 73 -8.90 8.82 -1.88
C HIS A 73 -9.65 7.72 -1.11
N GLN A 74 -10.93 7.98 -0.83
CA GLN A 74 -11.80 7.02 -0.14
C GLN A 74 -11.83 5.64 -0.85
N PHE A 75 -11.96 4.60 -0.05
CA PHE A 75 -11.99 3.19 -0.49
C PHE A 75 -10.69 2.68 -1.12
N THR A 76 -9.61 3.43 -1.05
CA THR A 76 -8.32 2.99 -1.58
C THR A 76 -7.66 2.00 -0.62
N HIS A 77 -7.04 0.98 -1.17
CA HIS A 77 -6.21 0.02 -0.44
C HIS A 77 -4.73 0.25 -0.76
N VAL A 78 -3.92 0.48 0.26
CA VAL A 78 -2.46 0.58 0.19
C VAL A 78 -1.87 -0.70 0.73
N GLY A 79 -1.21 -1.48 -0.12
CA GLY A 79 -0.65 -2.78 0.21
C GLY A 79 0.58 -2.69 1.13
N SER A 80 0.98 -3.85 1.64
CA SER A 80 2.10 -3.97 2.57
C SER A 80 3.45 -3.58 1.97
N HIS A 81 4.34 -3.05 2.79
CA HIS A 81 5.71 -2.65 2.41
C HIS A 81 5.80 -1.59 1.30
N VAL A 82 4.70 -0.94 0.97
CA VAL A 82 4.64 0.14 -0.03
C VAL A 82 5.44 1.35 0.43
N MET A 83 6.05 2.06 -0.50
CA MET A 83 6.61 3.40 -0.31
C MET A 83 5.93 4.39 -1.26
N ILE A 84 5.17 5.33 -0.71
CA ILE A 84 4.52 6.39 -1.49
C ILE A 84 5.33 7.67 -1.40
N GLN A 85 5.64 8.26 -2.55
CA GLN A 85 6.32 9.55 -2.63
C GLN A 85 5.48 10.67 -2.00
N GLY A 86 6.14 11.61 -1.33
CA GLY A 86 5.45 12.77 -0.77
C GLY A 86 4.72 13.63 -1.82
N GLY A 87 3.58 14.20 -1.42
CA GLY A 87 2.74 15.01 -2.29
C GLY A 87 1.88 14.25 -3.30
N SER A 88 1.81 12.92 -3.18
CA SER A 88 1.05 12.08 -4.10
C SER A 88 -0.46 12.16 -3.89
N LYS A 89 -1.23 12.08 -4.99
CA LYS A 89 -2.69 11.92 -4.98
C LYS A 89 -3.03 10.49 -5.37
N ILE A 90 -3.46 9.69 -4.41
CA ILE A 90 -3.70 8.26 -4.56
C ILE A 90 -5.19 8.02 -4.78
N ASN A 91 -5.58 7.61 -5.98
CA ASN A 91 -6.96 7.38 -6.38
C ASN A 91 -7.26 5.95 -6.86
N LYS A 92 -6.26 5.09 -6.83
CA LYS A 92 -6.34 3.65 -7.12
C LYS A 92 -5.54 2.88 -6.08
N ASP A 93 -5.79 1.58 -6.00
CA ASP A 93 -5.09 0.73 -5.06
C ASP A 93 -3.59 0.64 -5.40
N VAL A 94 -2.76 0.66 -4.37
CA VAL A 94 -1.30 0.58 -4.49
C VAL A 94 -0.86 -0.82 -4.08
N PRO A 95 -0.39 -1.65 -5.02
CA PRO A 95 -0.13 -3.05 -4.71
C PRO A 95 1.10 -3.23 -3.80
N PRO A 96 1.21 -4.36 -3.06
CA PRO A 96 2.27 -4.60 -2.08
C PRO A 96 3.68 -4.43 -2.64
N TYR A 97 4.63 -4.05 -1.79
CA TYR A 97 6.06 -3.90 -2.11
C TYR A 97 6.41 -2.77 -3.10
N ALA A 98 5.43 -2.05 -3.65
CA ALA A 98 5.63 -1.05 -4.68
C ALA A 98 6.25 0.26 -4.16
N ILE A 99 7.00 0.94 -5.00
CA ILE A 99 7.20 2.39 -4.94
C ILE A 99 6.15 3.04 -5.83
N ALA A 100 5.34 3.92 -5.26
CA ALA A 100 4.34 4.71 -5.97
C ALA A 100 4.74 6.19 -5.98
N ALA A 101 4.86 6.76 -7.17
CA ALA A 101 5.33 8.13 -7.37
C ALA A 101 4.73 8.73 -8.64
N ARG A 102 5.10 9.97 -8.97
CA ARG A 102 4.67 10.75 -10.15
C ARG A 102 3.26 11.36 -10.02
N GLU A 103 2.89 12.18 -11.01
CA GLU A 103 1.57 12.77 -11.19
C GLU A 103 1.16 12.58 -12.67
N PRO A 104 0.15 11.79 -12.99
CA PRO A 104 -0.63 10.94 -12.07
C PRO A 104 0.22 9.84 -11.43
N ILE A 105 -0.22 9.37 -10.25
CA ILE A 105 0.51 8.34 -9.49
C ILE A 105 0.67 7.05 -10.31
N ALA A 106 1.89 6.50 -10.30
CA ALA A 106 2.25 5.31 -11.06
C ALA A 106 3.18 4.40 -10.25
N PHE A 107 3.26 3.13 -10.65
CA PHE A 107 4.26 2.19 -10.17
C PHE A 107 5.65 2.59 -10.70
N CYS A 108 6.59 2.78 -9.81
CA CYS A 108 7.96 3.21 -10.13
C CYS A 108 9.02 2.19 -9.71
N GLY A 109 8.63 0.93 -9.63
CA GLY A 109 9.50 -0.15 -9.18
C GLY A 109 9.11 -0.67 -7.81
N ILE A 110 9.95 -1.52 -7.23
CA ILE A 110 9.71 -2.12 -5.91
C ILE A 110 10.53 -1.42 -4.82
N ASN A 111 10.04 -1.46 -3.59
CA ASN A 111 10.70 -0.89 -2.41
C ASN A 111 11.87 -1.78 -1.91
N SER A 112 12.83 -2.06 -2.78
CA SER A 112 13.95 -2.97 -2.48
C SER A 112 14.74 -2.56 -1.24
N VAL A 113 14.95 -1.26 -1.03
CA VAL A 113 15.65 -0.75 0.16
C VAL A 113 14.87 -1.08 1.45
N GLY A 114 13.55 -0.86 1.45
CA GLY A 114 12.70 -1.18 2.59
C GLY A 114 12.63 -2.69 2.85
N LEU A 115 12.56 -3.49 1.80
CA LEU A 115 12.54 -4.95 1.89
C LEU A 115 13.86 -5.49 2.46
N ASN A 116 15.01 -5.07 1.94
CA ASN A 116 16.32 -5.43 2.47
C ASN A 116 16.47 -5.09 3.96
N ARG A 117 16.05 -3.89 4.38
CA ARG A 117 16.08 -3.48 5.80
C ARG A 117 15.20 -4.34 6.71
N ARG A 118 14.20 -5.02 6.15
CA ARG A 118 13.28 -5.91 6.85
C ARG A 118 13.66 -7.39 6.72
N GLY A 119 14.84 -7.69 6.17
CA GLY A 119 15.40 -9.04 6.10
C GLY A 119 14.90 -9.92 4.96
N TYR A 120 14.28 -9.33 3.93
CA TYR A 120 13.95 -10.09 2.71
C TYR A 120 15.23 -10.54 2.01
N THR A 121 15.27 -11.79 1.58
CA THR A 121 16.41 -12.34 0.85
C THR A 121 16.49 -11.80 -0.58
N PRO A 122 17.66 -11.86 -1.22
CA PRO A 122 17.79 -11.50 -2.63
C PRO A 122 16.82 -12.28 -3.54
N GLU A 123 16.58 -13.56 -3.25
CA GLU A 123 15.66 -14.41 -4.00
C GLU A 123 14.21 -13.96 -3.87
N GLN A 124 13.77 -13.59 -2.66
CA GLN A 124 12.43 -13.03 -2.44
C GLN A 124 12.25 -11.70 -3.18
N ILE A 125 13.24 -10.82 -3.10
CA ILE A 125 13.23 -9.54 -3.81
C ILE A 125 13.19 -9.76 -5.33
N HIS A 126 13.97 -10.71 -5.85
CA HIS A 126 13.94 -11.07 -7.25
C HIS A 126 12.57 -11.59 -7.69
N THR A 127 11.94 -12.46 -6.90
CA THR A 127 10.58 -12.96 -7.15
C THR A 127 9.55 -11.82 -7.24
N ILE A 128 9.61 -10.84 -6.34
CA ILE A 128 8.77 -9.65 -6.37
C ILE A 128 9.02 -8.85 -7.66
N GLN A 129 10.29 -8.63 -8.04
CA GLN A 129 10.66 -7.90 -9.26
C GLN A 129 10.10 -8.57 -10.52
N GLU A 130 10.29 -9.89 -10.64
CA GLU A 130 9.82 -10.66 -11.80
C GLU A 130 8.29 -10.66 -11.89
N THR A 131 7.59 -10.79 -10.74
CA THR A 131 6.14 -10.70 -10.69
C THR A 131 5.65 -9.37 -11.27
N TYR A 132 6.25 -8.26 -10.84
CA TYR A 132 5.87 -6.93 -11.34
C TYR A 132 6.31 -6.67 -12.77
N ARG A 133 7.44 -7.21 -13.20
CA ARG A 133 7.86 -7.15 -14.60
C ARG A 133 6.82 -7.80 -15.53
N LEU A 134 6.27 -8.93 -15.12
CA LEU A 134 5.21 -9.61 -15.88
C LEU A 134 3.87 -8.85 -15.83
N ILE A 135 3.55 -8.16 -14.74
CA ILE A 135 2.31 -7.38 -14.63
C ILE A 135 2.35 -6.12 -15.50
N TYR A 136 3.50 -5.42 -15.55
CA TYR A 136 3.57 -4.09 -16.14
C TYR A 136 4.30 -4.01 -17.49
N ASN A 137 5.21 -4.93 -17.80
CA ASN A 137 6.17 -4.75 -18.90
C ASN A 137 6.15 -5.86 -19.96
N ASN A 138 5.08 -6.66 -20.07
CA ASN A 138 5.05 -7.76 -21.06
C ASN A 138 3.97 -7.64 -22.15
N GLY A 139 3.30 -6.48 -22.23
CA GLY A 139 2.26 -6.24 -23.23
C GLY A 139 0.92 -6.93 -22.96
N MET A 140 0.78 -7.69 -21.88
CA MET A 140 -0.48 -8.33 -21.46
C MET A 140 -1.34 -7.36 -20.66
N ASN A 141 -2.65 -7.54 -20.70
CA ASN A 141 -3.52 -6.90 -19.72
C ASN A 141 -3.36 -7.60 -18.34
N THR A 142 -3.83 -6.96 -17.27
CA THR A 142 -3.67 -7.46 -15.89
C THR A 142 -4.20 -8.88 -15.70
N THR A 143 -5.36 -9.21 -16.27
CA THR A 143 -5.95 -10.54 -16.16
C THR A 143 -5.10 -11.61 -16.85
N GLN A 144 -4.59 -11.31 -18.04
CA GLN A 144 -3.69 -12.20 -18.79
C GLN A 144 -2.36 -12.38 -18.04
N ALA A 145 -1.79 -11.28 -17.50
CA ALA A 145 -0.56 -11.34 -16.73
C ALA A 145 -0.72 -12.22 -15.49
N ILE A 146 -1.82 -12.10 -14.74
CA ILE A 146 -2.11 -12.96 -13.59
C ILE A 146 -2.17 -14.43 -14.01
N ALA A 147 -2.93 -14.77 -15.05
CA ALA A 147 -3.04 -16.15 -15.52
C ALA A 147 -1.68 -16.71 -15.98
N HIS A 148 -0.87 -15.90 -16.65
CA HIS A 148 0.47 -16.28 -17.07
C HIS A 148 1.40 -16.55 -15.87
N ILE A 149 1.36 -15.68 -14.86
CA ILE A 149 2.17 -15.83 -13.63
C ILE A 149 1.75 -17.10 -12.89
N GLU A 150 0.46 -17.35 -12.72
CA GLU A 150 -0.04 -18.55 -12.04
C GLU A 150 0.38 -19.85 -12.74
N ALA A 151 0.43 -19.85 -14.06
CA ALA A 151 0.80 -21.01 -14.85
C ALA A 151 2.33 -21.26 -14.94
N ASN A 152 3.15 -20.21 -14.88
CA ASN A 152 4.56 -20.30 -15.26
C ASN A 152 5.57 -19.89 -14.16
N MET A 153 5.14 -19.20 -13.09
CA MET A 153 6.03 -18.85 -11.99
C MET A 153 5.86 -19.83 -10.82
N PRO A 154 6.96 -20.22 -10.15
CA PRO A 154 6.89 -20.99 -8.91
C PRO A 154 6.01 -20.31 -7.86
N VAL A 155 5.29 -21.10 -7.08
CA VAL A 155 4.49 -20.62 -5.94
C VAL A 155 5.41 -20.01 -4.89
N SER A 156 5.09 -18.82 -4.41
CA SER A 156 5.76 -18.18 -3.28
C SER A 156 4.80 -17.25 -2.55
N THR A 157 5.11 -16.97 -1.29
CA THR A 157 4.32 -16.03 -0.47
C THR A 157 4.26 -14.64 -1.11
N GLU A 158 5.36 -14.15 -1.64
CA GLU A 158 5.48 -12.83 -2.24
C GLU A 158 4.63 -12.71 -3.51
N ARG A 159 4.76 -13.70 -4.42
CA ARG A 159 3.94 -13.78 -5.63
C ARG A 159 2.46 -13.81 -5.29
N ASP A 160 2.06 -14.69 -4.40
CA ASP A 160 0.66 -14.90 -4.06
C ASP A 160 0.05 -13.70 -3.33
N THR A 161 0.84 -13.00 -2.50
CA THR A 161 0.43 -11.74 -1.88
C THR A 161 0.10 -10.68 -2.94
N ILE A 162 0.96 -10.52 -3.94
CA ILE A 162 0.73 -9.56 -5.05
C ILE A 162 -0.52 -9.95 -5.84
N LEU A 163 -0.64 -11.21 -6.25
CA LEU A 163 -1.76 -11.66 -7.07
C LEU A 163 -3.10 -11.56 -6.33
N SER A 164 -3.13 -11.96 -5.07
CA SER A 164 -4.34 -11.86 -4.22
C SER A 164 -4.79 -10.42 -4.06
N PHE A 165 -3.86 -9.51 -3.79
CA PHE A 165 -4.14 -8.08 -3.69
C PHE A 165 -4.77 -7.54 -4.99
N ILE A 166 -4.15 -7.83 -6.14
CA ILE A 166 -4.64 -7.33 -7.43
C ILE A 166 -6.02 -7.89 -7.76
N LYS A 167 -6.26 -9.17 -7.48
CA LYS A 167 -7.56 -9.81 -7.68
C LYS A 167 -8.67 -9.22 -6.80
N SER A 168 -8.31 -8.78 -5.60
CA SER A 168 -9.24 -8.17 -4.64
C SER A 168 -9.42 -6.65 -4.82
N SER A 169 -8.76 -6.03 -5.81
CA SER A 169 -8.79 -4.58 -6.05
C SER A 169 -9.92 -4.17 -7.00
N PRO A 170 -11.11 -3.80 -6.52
CA PRO A 170 -12.28 -3.51 -7.38
C PRO A 170 -12.09 -2.24 -8.21
N ARG A 171 -11.26 -1.32 -7.74
CA ARG A 171 -10.91 -0.06 -8.42
C ARG A 171 -9.75 -0.22 -9.41
N GLY A 172 -9.14 -1.40 -9.44
CA GLY A 172 -7.87 -1.64 -10.12
C GLY A 172 -6.69 -0.96 -9.43
N ILE A 173 -5.49 -1.39 -9.78
CA ILE A 173 -4.24 -0.87 -9.24
C ILE A 173 -3.71 0.33 -10.02
N ILE A 174 -2.75 1.08 -9.43
CA ILE A 174 -2.00 2.12 -10.15
C ILE A 174 -1.35 1.56 -11.41
N LYS A 175 -1.19 2.39 -12.43
CA LYS A 175 -0.54 1.99 -13.70
C LYS A 175 0.98 1.92 -13.57
N GLY A 176 1.63 1.22 -14.48
CA GLY A 176 3.09 1.23 -14.66
C GLY A 176 3.56 2.32 -15.59
#